data_5e47f149ebf32d9379cc8d8f4c3e1cad
#
_entry.id   5e47f149ebf32d9379cc8d8f4c3e1cad
#
_cell.length_a   1.000
_cell.length_b   1.000
_cell.length_c   1.000
_cell.angle_alpha   90.00
_cell.angle_beta   90.00
_cell.angle_gamma   90.00
#
_symmetry.space_group_name_H-M   'P 1'
#
loop_
_entity.id
_entity.type
_entity.pdbx_description
1 polymer ?
#
loop_
_entity_poly.entity_id
_entity_poly.type
_entity_poly.pdbx_seq_one_letter_code
_entity_poly.pdbx_strand_id
1 'polypeptide(L)'
;MKTTELEIDRDVVSAKEWEAARQQLLVKEKELTRARDALAAERRRMPWLAVEKEYKFEGPKGEASLLDLFDGRRQLILYRAFFEPGVVGWPEHACVGCSMVADQVAHPAHLNARDTTLVFASRAPQTEIERLKVRMGWQFISWYTITDGFDKDFGVDEWHGTNAFIRDGDRVFRTYFINNRGDEQMGTTWNYLDITALGRQEEWEQSPEGNPQTPPYEWWNWHDEYGNDEASAKVLEQVHRGRAAGGTT
;
A
#
# COMPACT_ATOMS: atom_id res chain seq x y z
N MET A 1 -19.71 -17.93 6.45
CA MET A 1 -20.31 -16.66 6.90
C MET A 1 -21.81 -16.85 7.07
N LYS A 2 -22.37 -16.63 8.28
CA LYS A 2 -23.81 -16.52 8.43
C LYS A 2 -24.20 -15.17 7.84
N THR A 3 -25.01 -15.15 6.79
CA THR A 3 -25.67 -13.94 6.30
C THR A 3 -26.65 -13.51 7.39
N THR A 4 -26.21 -12.58 8.23
CA THR A 4 -27.15 -11.83 9.08
C THR A 4 -27.97 -10.99 8.10
N GLU A 5 -29.31 -11.11 8.14
CA GLU A 5 -30.17 -10.23 7.38
C GLU A 5 -29.87 -8.81 7.82
N LEU A 6 -29.46 -7.97 6.89
CA LEU A 6 -29.29 -6.55 7.12
C LEU A 6 -30.69 -5.95 7.29
N GLU A 7 -31.01 -5.41 8.47
CA GLU A 7 -32.14 -4.49 8.57
C GLU A 7 -31.77 -3.24 7.77
N ILE A 8 -32.33 -3.15 6.55
CA ILE A 8 -32.05 -2.02 5.64
C ILE A 8 -32.87 -0.82 6.14
N ASP A 9 -32.28 -0.01 6.98
CA ASP A 9 -32.81 1.32 7.31
C ASP A 9 -32.31 2.35 6.27
N ARG A 10 -32.86 2.23 5.07
CA ARG A 10 -32.57 3.11 3.94
C ARG A 10 -33.85 3.43 3.20
N ASP A 11 -34.02 4.69 2.84
CA ASP A 11 -35.12 5.10 1.96
C ASP A 11 -35.00 4.41 0.60
N VAL A 12 -36.01 3.63 0.25
CA VAL A 12 -36.17 3.08 -1.10
C VAL A 12 -36.99 4.09 -1.90
N VAL A 13 -36.35 4.70 -2.88
CA VAL A 13 -36.94 5.80 -3.64
C VAL A 13 -37.17 5.44 -5.11
N SER A 14 -37.86 6.29 -5.85
CA SER A 14 -38.01 6.14 -7.30
C SER A 14 -36.70 6.35 -8.03
N ALA A 15 -36.56 5.80 -9.25
CA ALA A 15 -35.39 6.01 -10.11
C ALA A 15 -35.09 7.49 -10.37
N LYS A 16 -36.13 8.35 -10.43
CA LYS A 16 -35.97 9.78 -10.61
C LYS A 16 -35.35 10.47 -9.38
N GLU A 17 -35.80 10.09 -8.19
CA GLU A 17 -35.26 10.62 -6.93
C GLU A 17 -33.83 10.12 -6.71
N TRP A 18 -33.55 8.84 -7.00
CA TRP A 18 -32.21 8.28 -6.95
C TRP A 18 -31.25 9.03 -7.87
N GLU A 19 -31.66 9.25 -9.12
CA GLU A 19 -30.83 9.99 -10.10
C GLU A 19 -30.57 11.45 -9.64
N ALA A 20 -31.57 12.10 -9.06
CA ALA A 20 -31.38 13.45 -8.51
C ALA A 20 -30.35 13.47 -7.37
N ALA A 21 -30.39 12.51 -6.46
CA ALA A 21 -29.39 12.35 -5.39
C ALA A 21 -28.01 12.03 -5.96
N ARG A 22 -27.93 11.14 -6.96
CA ARG A 22 -26.69 10.79 -7.67
C ARG A 22 -26.03 12.01 -8.33
N GLN A 23 -26.84 12.88 -8.96
CA GLN A 23 -26.31 14.11 -9.58
C GLN A 23 -25.76 15.10 -8.56
N GLN A 24 -26.32 15.20 -7.37
CA GLN A 24 -25.77 16.01 -6.28
C GLN A 24 -24.43 15.46 -5.80
N LEU A 25 -24.30 14.12 -5.65
CA LEU A 25 -23.04 13.47 -5.30
C LEU A 25 -21.98 13.68 -6.38
N LEU A 26 -22.36 13.60 -7.66
CA LEU A 26 -21.46 13.79 -8.81
C LEU A 26 -20.78 15.19 -8.79
N VAL A 27 -21.45 16.22 -8.30
CA VAL A 27 -20.82 17.55 -8.13
C VAL A 27 -19.61 17.46 -7.20
N LYS A 28 -19.77 16.82 -6.03
CA LYS A 28 -18.70 16.63 -5.04
C LYS A 28 -17.57 15.75 -5.57
N GLU A 29 -17.90 14.68 -6.30
CA GLU A 29 -16.92 13.80 -6.95
C GLU A 29 -16.03 14.55 -7.96
N LYS A 30 -16.65 15.47 -8.74
CA LYS A 30 -15.91 16.33 -9.66
C LYS A 30 -15.01 17.34 -8.93
N GLU A 31 -15.46 17.87 -7.80
CA GLU A 31 -14.64 18.72 -6.94
C GLU A 31 -13.43 17.98 -6.38
N LEU A 32 -13.64 16.77 -5.86
CA LEU A 32 -12.56 15.88 -5.39
C LEU A 32 -11.56 15.57 -6.50
N THR A 33 -12.03 15.26 -7.72
CA THR A 33 -11.16 15.03 -8.87
C THR A 33 -10.26 16.24 -9.14
N ARG A 34 -10.83 17.45 -9.19
CA ARG A 34 -10.04 18.68 -9.38
C ARG A 34 -9.05 18.93 -8.24
N ALA A 35 -9.45 18.67 -7.00
CA ALA A 35 -8.56 18.79 -5.84
C ALA A 35 -7.38 17.80 -5.92
N ARG A 36 -7.61 16.56 -6.33
CA ARG A 36 -6.55 15.57 -6.58
C ARG A 36 -5.59 16.02 -7.68
N ASP A 37 -6.11 16.58 -8.79
CA ASP A 37 -5.30 17.11 -9.89
C ASP A 37 -4.43 18.30 -9.42
N ALA A 38 -5.00 19.19 -8.62
CA ALA A 38 -4.28 20.32 -8.04
C ALA A 38 -3.16 19.86 -7.11
N LEU A 39 -3.44 18.91 -6.21
CA LEU A 39 -2.44 18.33 -5.30
C LEU A 39 -1.32 17.63 -6.09
N ALA A 40 -1.65 16.89 -7.15
CA ALA A 40 -0.65 16.26 -8.00
C ALA A 40 0.23 17.32 -8.71
N ALA A 41 -0.35 18.46 -9.09
CA ALA A 41 0.41 19.57 -9.65
C ALA A 41 1.34 20.22 -8.61
N GLU A 42 0.92 20.32 -7.34
CA GLU A 42 1.76 20.80 -6.25
C GLU A 42 2.94 19.84 -5.97
N ARG A 43 2.69 18.53 -5.93
CA ARG A 43 3.76 17.53 -5.80
C ARG A 43 4.83 17.67 -6.88
N ARG A 44 4.44 17.93 -8.13
CA ARG A 44 5.39 18.15 -9.24
C ARG A 44 6.22 19.44 -9.09
N ARG A 45 5.78 20.36 -8.27
CA ARG A 45 6.51 21.61 -7.97
C ARG A 45 7.34 21.56 -6.69
N MET A 46 7.25 20.48 -5.93
CA MET A 46 8.07 20.30 -4.73
C MET A 46 9.57 20.34 -5.10
N PRO A 47 10.41 20.91 -4.24
CA PRO A 47 11.86 20.82 -4.41
C PRO A 47 12.33 19.37 -4.29
N TRP A 48 13.39 19.04 -5.01
CA TRP A 48 13.99 17.72 -4.97
C TRP A 48 15.11 17.65 -3.94
N LEU A 49 15.24 16.51 -3.27
CA LEU A 49 16.34 16.23 -2.34
C LEU A 49 17.39 15.39 -3.07
N ALA A 50 18.61 15.91 -3.21
CA ALA A 50 19.72 15.15 -3.79
C ALA A 50 20.05 13.93 -2.90
N VAL A 51 20.26 12.79 -3.55
CA VAL A 51 20.72 11.54 -2.91
C VAL A 51 22.21 11.41 -3.23
N GLU A 52 23.04 11.82 -2.28
CA GLU A 52 24.50 11.86 -2.47
C GLU A 52 25.19 10.55 -2.06
N LYS A 53 24.55 9.76 -1.19
CA LYS A 53 25.08 8.50 -0.70
C LYS A 53 24.73 7.37 -1.68
N GLU A 54 25.71 6.51 -1.93
CA GLU A 54 25.48 5.25 -2.65
C GLU A 54 24.77 4.26 -1.73
N TYR A 55 23.66 3.69 -2.23
CA TYR A 55 22.91 2.65 -1.55
C TYR A 55 23.03 1.32 -2.27
N LYS A 56 23.13 0.25 -1.49
CA LYS A 56 23.30 -1.11 -1.96
C LYS A 56 22.11 -1.98 -1.61
N PHE A 57 21.74 -2.77 -2.57
CA PHE A 57 20.67 -3.76 -2.49
C PHE A 57 21.17 -5.10 -2.99
N GLU A 58 20.51 -6.17 -2.61
CA GLU A 58 20.64 -7.46 -3.27
C GLU A 58 19.36 -7.74 -4.06
N GLY A 59 19.50 -8.08 -5.31
CA GLY A 59 18.40 -8.45 -6.19
C GLY A 59 18.55 -9.87 -6.74
N PRO A 60 17.63 -10.33 -7.55
CA PRO A 60 17.66 -11.68 -8.15
C PRO A 60 18.92 -11.95 -8.98
N LYS A 61 19.62 -10.91 -9.42
CA LYS A 61 20.84 -10.99 -10.22
C LYS A 61 22.13 -10.67 -9.43
N GLY A 62 22.02 -10.53 -8.10
CA GLY A 62 23.12 -10.14 -7.23
C GLY A 62 23.04 -8.68 -6.76
N GLU A 63 24.19 -8.09 -6.40
CA GLU A 63 24.27 -6.70 -5.90
C GLU A 63 23.74 -5.71 -6.93
N ALA A 64 22.98 -4.73 -6.46
CA ALA A 64 22.44 -3.63 -7.25
C ALA A 64 22.57 -2.31 -6.47
N SER A 65 22.81 -1.21 -7.16
CA SER A 65 22.76 0.15 -6.62
C SER A 65 21.35 0.73 -6.71
N LEU A 66 21.09 1.84 -6.01
CA LEU A 66 19.84 2.58 -6.18
C LEU A 66 19.62 2.99 -7.66
N LEU A 67 20.67 3.28 -8.39
CA LEU A 67 20.60 3.63 -9.81
C LEU A 67 20.16 2.45 -10.67
N ASP A 68 20.60 1.23 -10.35
CA ASP A 68 20.20 0.01 -11.07
C ASP A 68 18.70 -0.28 -10.92
N LEU A 69 18.08 0.11 -9.79
CA LEU A 69 16.64 -0.09 -9.54
C LEU A 69 15.75 0.70 -10.52
N PHE A 70 16.27 1.73 -11.15
CA PHE A 70 15.56 2.46 -12.21
C PHE A 70 15.34 1.62 -13.49
N ASP A 71 16.09 0.53 -13.66
CA ASP A 71 15.99 -0.36 -14.82
C ASP A 71 16.03 0.43 -16.14
N GLY A 72 16.97 1.38 -16.24
CA GLY A 72 17.16 2.25 -17.39
C GLY A 72 16.18 3.42 -17.54
N ARG A 73 15.14 3.49 -16.73
CA ARG A 73 14.11 4.56 -16.77
C ARG A 73 14.53 5.77 -15.95
N ARG A 74 13.88 6.91 -16.18
CA ARG A 74 14.18 8.15 -15.44
C ARG A 74 13.50 8.24 -14.09
N GLN A 75 12.40 7.55 -13.87
CA GLN A 75 11.63 7.63 -12.64
C GLN A 75 11.57 6.29 -11.93
N LEU A 76 11.62 6.33 -10.60
CA LEU A 76 11.53 5.15 -9.75
C LEU A 76 10.49 5.40 -8.65
N ILE A 77 9.59 4.44 -8.48
CA ILE A 77 8.76 4.30 -7.29
C ILE A 77 9.32 3.11 -6.51
N LEU A 78 9.71 3.34 -5.27
CA LEU A 78 10.24 2.32 -4.38
C LEU A 78 9.33 2.21 -3.15
N TYR A 79 8.62 1.09 -3.04
CA TYR A 79 7.86 0.75 -1.86
C TYR A 79 8.72 -0.04 -0.88
N ARG A 80 8.96 0.53 0.31
CA ARG A 80 9.59 -0.20 1.41
C ARG A 80 8.52 -1.06 2.08
N ALA A 81 8.60 -2.37 1.89
CA ALA A 81 7.71 -3.34 2.52
C ALA A 81 8.31 -3.82 3.84
N PHE A 82 7.47 -3.93 4.87
CA PHE A 82 7.91 -4.37 6.20
C PHE A 82 7.91 -5.90 6.29
N PHE A 83 8.81 -6.53 5.51
CA PHE A 83 9.07 -7.96 5.45
C PHE A 83 10.51 -8.20 5.88
N GLU A 84 10.73 -8.77 7.06
CA GLU A 84 12.07 -8.97 7.60
C GLU A 84 12.09 -9.88 8.81
N PRO A 85 13.23 -10.50 9.16
CA PRO A 85 13.41 -11.22 10.42
C PRO A 85 13.02 -10.35 11.62
N GLY A 86 12.27 -10.92 12.56
CA GLY A 86 11.76 -10.21 13.74
C GLY A 86 10.35 -9.64 13.59
N VAL A 87 9.83 -9.46 12.37
CA VAL A 87 8.43 -9.14 12.15
C VAL A 87 7.57 -10.36 12.48
N VAL A 88 6.40 -10.09 13.07
CA VAL A 88 5.48 -11.14 13.51
C VAL A 88 5.10 -12.07 12.36
N GLY A 89 5.24 -13.37 12.63
CA GLY A 89 4.92 -14.44 11.68
C GLY A 89 6.02 -14.77 10.67
N TRP A 90 7.12 -13.99 10.66
CA TRP A 90 8.26 -14.26 9.77
C TRP A 90 8.82 -15.70 9.95
N PRO A 91 9.19 -16.43 8.86
CA PRO A 91 9.15 -16.01 7.45
C PRO A 91 7.86 -16.39 6.70
N GLU A 92 6.91 -17.07 7.31
CA GLU A 92 5.64 -17.51 6.68
C GLU A 92 4.70 -16.34 6.49
N HIS A 93 4.74 -15.37 7.39
CA HIS A 93 3.96 -14.13 7.41
C HIS A 93 4.85 -12.94 7.72
N ALA A 94 4.33 -11.75 7.44
CA ALA A 94 4.92 -10.48 7.82
C ALA A 94 3.81 -9.41 7.86
N CYS A 95 4.09 -8.17 7.45
CA CYS A 95 3.12 -7.08 7.43
C CYS A 95 1.95 -7.37 6.47
N VAL A 96 0.76 -7.59 7.02
CA VAL A 96 -0.47 -7.83 6.25
C VAL A 96 -0.81 -6.66 5.33
N GLY A 97 -0.68 -5.41 5.81
CA GLY A 97 -0.92 -4.23 4.98
C GLY A 97 0.01 -4.15 3.78
N CYS A 98 1.29 -4.53 3.95
CA CYS A 98 2.23 -4.59 2.84
C CYS A 98 1.87 -5.69 1.83
N SER A 99 1.30 -6.80 2.29
CA SER A 99 0.81 -7.86 1.39
C SER A 99 -0.37 -7.35 0.56
N MET A 100 -1.32 -6.64 1.17
CA MET A 100 -2.41 -6.00 0.46
C MET A 100 -1.93 -4.97 -0.57
N VAL A 101 -0.87 -4.21 -0.28
CA VAL A 101 -0.26 -3.29 -1.26
C VAL A 101 0.34 -4.07 -2.43
N ALA A 102 1.03 -5.19 -2.16
CA ALA A 102 1.61 -6.04 -3.20
C ALA A 102 0.54 -6.65 -4.12
N ASP A 103 -0.60 -7.09 -3.57
CA ASP A 103 -1.74 -7.63 -4.33
C ASP A 103 -2.38 -6.60 -5.27
N GLN A 104 -2.20 -5.32 -5.00
CA GLN A 104 -2.85 -4.23 -5.74
C GLN A 104 -1.91 -3.52 -6.73
N VAL A 105 -0.69 -4.03 -6.92
CA VAL A 105 0.24 -3.48 -7.91
C VAL A 105 -0.33 -3.66 -9.32
N ALA A 106 -0.50 -2.54 -10.02
CA ALA A 106 -0.93 -2.55 -11.41
C ALA A 106 0.13 -3.19 -12.32
N HIS A 107 -0.28 -3.68 -13.49
CA HIS A 107 0.66 -4.25 -14.44
C HIS A 107 1.77 -3.24 -14.80
N PRO A 108 3.06 -3.59 -14.62
CA PRO A 108 4.17 -2.64 -14.68
C PRO A 108 4.33 -1.95 -16.04
N ALA A 109 3.86 -2.56 -17.13
CA ALA A 109 3.95 -1.98 -18.46
C ALA A 109 3.31 -0.58 -18.57
N HIS A 110 2.26 -0.30 -17.78
CA HIS A 110 1.61 1.02 -17.77
C HIS A 110 2.52 2.10 -17.19
N LEU A 111 3.24 1.79 -16.13
CA LEU A 111 4.24 2.69 -15.53
C LEU A 111 5.47 2.80 -16.44
N ASN A 112 5.95 1.67 -16.97
CA ASN A 112 7.09 1.62 -17.85
C ASN A 112 6.88 2.48 -19.12
N ALA A 113 5.66 2.50 -19.67
CA ALA A 113 5.30 3.35 -20.80
C ALA A 113 5.36 4.86 -20.46
N ARG A 114 5.48 5.21 -19.19
CA ARG A 114 5.69 6.57 -18.68
C ARG A 114 7.06 6.75 -18.04
N ASP A 115 8.04 5.96 -18.50
CA ASP A 115 9.44 6.07 -18.08
C ASP A 115 9.61 5.94 -16.55
N THR A 116 8.80 5.05 -15.94
CA THR A 116 8.71 4.85 -14.49
C THR A 116 8.86 3.37 -14.17
N THR A 117 9.77 3.04 -13.26
CA THR A 117 9.93 1.70 -12.68
C THR A 117 9.28 1.69 -11.30
N LEU A 118 8.60 0.60 -10.95
CA LEU A 118 8.13 0.34 -9.60
C LEU A 118 8.84 -0.89 -9.07
N VAL A 119 9.42 -0.76 -7.88
CA VAL A 119 10.08 -1.86 -7.17
C VAL A 119 9.63 -1.90 -5.71
N PHE A 120 9.72 -3.09 -5.13
CA PHE A 120 9.66 -3.27 -3.68
C PHE A 120 11.08 -3.42 -3.12
N ALA A 121 11.26 -3.01 -1.88
CA ALA A 121 12.48 -3.26 -1.12
C ALA A 121 12.12 -3.60 0.33
N SER A 122 12.87 -4.53 0.94
CA SER A 122 12.69 -4.93 2.33
C SER A 122 14.00 -5.50 2.87
N ARG A 123 14.06 -5.82 4.17
CA ARG A 123 15.22 -6.53 4.74
C ARG A 123 15.10 -8.05 4.68
N ALA A 124 14.06 -8.56 4.00
CA ALA A 124 13.93 -9.99 3.77
C ALA A 124 15.07 -10.51 2.88
N PRO A 125 15.68 -11.67 3.19
CA PRO A 125 16.61 -12.34 2.29
C PRO A 125 15.95 -12.67 0.93
N GLN A 126 16.71 -12.62 -0.17
CA GLN A 126 16.18 -12.92 -1.52
C GLN A 126 15.51 -14.31 -1.61
N THR A 127 16.02 -15.30 -0.90
CA THR A 127 15.42 -16.64 -0.85
C THR A 127 13.98 -16.61 -0.30
N GLU A 128 13.73 -15.81 0.72
CA GLU A 128 12.39 -15.66 1.31
C GLU A 128 11.48 -14.79 0.44
N ILE A 129 12.02 -13.74 -0.16
CA ILE A 129 11.31 -12.92 -1.13
C ILE A 129 10.79 -13.78 -2.29
N GLU A 130 11.63 -14.59 -2.89
CA GLU A 130 11.23 -15.44 -4.02
C GLU A 130 10.21 -16.50 -3.60
N ARG A 131 10.35 -17.09 -2.40
CA ARG A 131 9.35 -18.00 -1.85
C ARG A 131 7.99 -17.33 -1.69
N LEU A 132 7.95 -16.13 -1.13
CA LEU A 132 6.71 -15.36 -0.96
C LEU A 132 6.11 -14.96 -2.31
N LYS A 133 6.92 -14.51 -3.25
CA LYS A 133 6.45 -14.15 -4.60
C LYS A 133 5.79 -15.34 -5.30
N VAL A 134 6.34 -16.55 -5.14
CA VAL A 134 5.74 -17.77 -5.70
C VAL A 134 4.41 -18.08 -5.01
N ARG A 135 4.36 -18.06 -3.67
CA ARG A 135 3.14 -18.31 -2.89
C ARG A 135 2.01 -17.36 -3.27
N MET A 136 2.32 -16.07 -3.33
CA MET A 136 1.34 -15.00 -3.47
C MET A 136 1.10 -14.56 -4.93
N GLY A 137 1.74 -15.19 -5.91
CA GLY A 137 1.56 -14.80 -7.32
C GLY A 137 2.21 -13.46 -7.70
N TRP A 138 3.20 -12.98 -6.96
CA TRP A 138 3.84 -11.67 -7.15
C TRP A 138 5.08 -11.70 -8.06
N GLN A 139 5.20 -12.68 -8.95
CA GLN A 139 6.38 -12.86 -9.82
C GLN A 139 6.69 -11.64 -10.70
N PHE A 140 5.69 -10.80 -10.98
CA PHE A 140 5.85 -9.57 -11.77
C PHE A 140 6.41 -8.39 -10.96
N ILE A 141 6.53 -8.50 -9.64
CA ILE A 141 7.09 -7.45 -8.78
C ILE A 141 8.60 -7.62 -8.70
N SER A 142 9.35 -6.60 -9.12
CA SER A 142 10.78 -6.51 -8.85
C SER A 142 10.99 -6.18 -7.38
N TRP A 143 11.66 -7.08 -6.63
CA TRP A 143 11.82 -6.93 -5.19
C TRP A 143 13.29 -7.14 -4.78
N TYR A 144 13.80 -6.21 -3.97
CA TYR A 144 15.20 -6.15 -3.58
C TYR A 144 15.36 -6.23 -2.05
N THR A 145 16.46 -6.82 -1.59
CA THR A 145 16.87 -6.81 -0.19
C THR A 145 17.68 -5.56 0.10
N ILE A 146 17.29 -4.78 1.11
CA ILE A 146 18.07 -3.65 1.62
C ILE A 146 19.23 -4.20 2.44
N THR A 147 20.46 -3.88 2.07
CA THR A 147 21.69 -4.40 2.71
C THR A 147 22.42 -3.36 3.56
N ASP A 148 22.02 -2.08 3.45
CA ASP A 148 22.65 -0.96 4.16
C ASP A 148 21.64 -0.11 4.96
N GLY A 149 21.91 1.17 5.17
CA GLY A 149 21.07 2.09 5.93
C GLY A 149 20.01 2.83 5.12
N PHE A 150 19.62 2.37 3.93
CA PHE A 150 18.65 3.05 3.06
C PHE A 150 17.34 3.38 3.79
N ASP A 151 16.72 2.39 4.42
CA ASP A 151 15.44 2.57 5.08
C ASP A 151 15.51 3.56 6.25
N LYS A 152 16.59 3.55 7.03
CA LYS A 152 16.83 4.52 8.10
C LYS A 152 17.03 5.93 7.56
N ASP A 153 17.86 6.08 6.54
CA ASP A 153 18.17 7.40 5.96
C ASP A 153 16.94 8.05 5.30
N PHE A 154 15.98 7.23 4.84
CA PHE A 154 14.72 7.69 4.26
C PHE A 154 13.53 7.69 5.24
N GLY A 155 13.76 7.38 6.53
CA GLY A 155 12.75 7.45 7.60
C GLY A 155 11.68 6.36 7.49
N VAL A 156 12.06 5.17 7.03
CA VAL A 156 11.18 4.00 6.85
C VAL A 156 11.75 2.72 7.47
N ASP A 157 12.70 2.87 8.40
CA ASP A 157 13.20 1.75 9.20
C ASP A 157 12.08 1.23 10.12
N GLU A 158 12.02 -0.09 10.26
CA GLU A 158 10.98 -0.80 11.04
C GLU A 158 9.53 -0.43 10.66
N TRP A 159 9.31 0.07 9.42
CA TRP A 159 8.01 0.48 8.93
C TRP A 159 7.90 0.31 7.40
N HIS A 160 6.84 0.87 6.81
CA HIS A 160 6.60 0.87 5.38
C HIS A 160 6.47 2.29 4.83
N GLY A 161 6.59 2.42 3.52
CA GLY A 161 6.34 3.69 2.82
C GLY A 161 6.79 3.68 1.38
N THR A 162 6.21 4.58 0.62
CA THR A 162 6.47 4.75 -0.81
C THR A 162 7.31 5.98 -1.07
N ASN A 163 8.49 5.78 -1.63
CA ASN A 163 9.38 6.84 -2.10
C ASN A 163 9.25 6.99 -3.62
N ALA A 164 9.30 8.21 -4.10
CA ALA A 164 9.46 8.51 -5.52
C ALA A 164 10.81 9.19 -5.76
N PHE A 165 11.49 8.75 -6.81
CA PHE A 165 12.79 9.29 -7.22
C PHE A 165 12.77 9.64 -8.70
N ILE A 166 13.66 10.54 -9.09
CA ILE A 166 14.02 10.83 -10.47
C ILE A 166 15.53 10.81 -10.61
N ARG A 167 16.04 10.42 -11.79
CA ARG A 167 17.46 10.54 -12.10
C ARG A 167 17.70 11.50 -13.26
N ASP A 168 18.85 12.17 -13.19
CA ASP A 168 19.42 12.98 -14.25
C ASP A 168 20.88 12.48 -14.51
N GLY A 169 21.04 11.66 -15.53
CA GLY A 169 22.25 10.84 -15.69
C GLY A 169 22.40 9.88 -14.52
N ASP A 170 23.53 10.00 -13.79
CA ASP A 170 23.84 9.18 -12.62
C ASP A 170 23.44 9.84 -11.29
N ARG A 171 22.93 11.07 -11.33
CA ARG A 171 22.44 11.78 -10.14
C ARG A 171 21.00 11.36 -9.85
N VAL A 172 20.75 10.98 -8.59
CA VAL A 172 19.42 10.60 -8.11
C VAL A 172 18.88 11.66 -7.17
N PHE A 173 17.59 11.92 -7.28
CA PHE A 173 16.87 12.87 -6.42
C PHE A 173 15.61 12.21 -5.87
N ARG A 174 15.35 12.36 -4.57
CA ARG A 174 14.05 12.04 -3.95
C ARG A 174 13.09 13.17 -4.25
N THR A 175 11.94 12.86 -4.83
CA THR A 175 10.94 13.85 -5.25
C THR A 175 9.69 13.84 -4.37
N TYR A 176 9.36 12.70 -3.76
CA TYR A 176 8.18 12.57 -2.90
C TYR A 176 8.29 11.37 -1.95
N PHE A 177 7.52 11.44 -0.88
CA PHE A 177 7.34 10.34 0.07
C PHE A 177 5.90 10.32 0.59
N ILE A 178 5.36 9.13 0.81
CA ILE A 178 4.06 8.92 1.42
C ILE A 178 4.08 7.61 2.21
N ASN A 179 3.34 7.53 3.30
CA ASN A 179 3.17 6.34 4.14
C ASN A 179 1.81 6.32 4.84
N ASN A 180 1.59 5.32 5.69
CA ASN A 180 0.37 5.13 6.48
C ASN A 180 -0.88 5.16 5.57
N ARG A 181 -1.96 5.80 6.02
CA ARG A 181 -3.19 5.94 5.24
C ARG A 181 -3.00 6.66 3.89
N GLY A 182 -1.90 7.40 3.73
CA GLY A 182 -1.56 7.99 2.45
C GLY A 182 -1.32 6.97 1.34
N ASP A 183 -0.79 5.79 1.66
CA ASP A 183 -0.56 4.71 0.70
C ASP A 183 -1.88 4.07 0.21
N GLU A 184 -2.96 4.12 1.01
CA GLU A 184 -4.26 3.51 0.65
C GLU A 184 -4.86 4.12 -0.62
N GLN A 185 -4.58 5.40 -0.91
CA GLN A 185 -5.07 6.04 -2.14
C GLN A 185 -4.58 5.38 -3.44
N MET A 186 -3.51 4.60 -3.38
CA MET A 186 -2.95 3.85 -4.51
C MET A 186 -3.53 2.43 -4.61
N GLY A 187 -4.25 1.97 -3.58
CA GLY A 187 -4.82 0.65 -3.54
C GLY A 187 -6.25 0.59 -4.09
N THR A 188 -6.51 -0.35 -4.98
CA THR A 188 -7.83 -0.53 -5.61
C THR A 188 -8.86 -1.10 -4.65
N THR A 189 -8.47 -1.95 -3.70
CA THR A 189 -9.37 -2.58 -2.73
C THR A 189 -10.11 -1.53 -1.90
N TRP A 190 -9.39 -0.56 -1.33
CA TRP A 190 -9.98 0.50 -0.54
C TRP A 190 -10.91 1.40 -1.37
N ASN A 191 -10.49 1.76 -2.58
CA ASN A 191 -11.30 2.56 -3.49
C ASN A 191 -12.60 1.84 -3.92
N TYR A 192 -12.57 0.51 -4.10
CA TYR A 192 -13.77 -0.27 -4.40
C TYR A 192 -14.70 -0.36 -3.19
N LEU A 193 -14.19 -0.58 -2.00
CA LEU A 193 -15.01 -0.62 -0.79
C LEU A 193 -15.68 0.73 -0.52
N ASP A 194 -14.98 1.84 -0.73
CA ASP A 194 -15.50 3.20 -0.54
C ASP A 194 -16.71 3.54 -1.42
N ILE A 195 -16.97 2.80 -2.51
CA ILE A 195 -18.17 2.98 -3.35
C ILE A 195 -19.28 1.97 -3.08
N THR A 196 -19.08 1.06 -2.12
CA THR A 196 -20.09 0.08 -1.73
C THR A 196 -21.02 0.64 -0.65
N ALA A 197 -22.20 0.02 -0.51
CA ALA A 197 -23.20 0.47 0.47
C ALA A 197 -22.74 0.35 1.92
N LEU A 198 -21.83 -0.58 2.23
CA LEU A 198 -21.32 -0.82 3.58
C LEU A 198 -19.95 -0.17 3.82
N GLY A 199 -19.27 0.34 2.79
CA GLY A 199 -17.94 0.90 2.90
C GLY A 199 -16.88 -0.15 3.27
N ARG A 200 -15.87 0.25 4.00
CA ARG A 200 -14.80 -0.63 4.52
C ARG A 200 -15.20 -1.37 5.78
N GLN A 201 -16.33 -1.00 6.38
CA GLN A 201 -16.87 -1.56 7.62
C GLN A 201 -15.91 -1.40 8.80
N GLU A 202 -15.25 -0.25 8.90
CA GLU A 202 -14.33 0.10 9.97
C GLU A 202 -14.93 1.20 10.87
N GLU A 203 -14.67 1.14 12.19
CA GLU A 203 -15.29 2.01 13.21
C GLU A 203 -15.03 3.51 13.00
N TRP A 204 -14.03 3.91 12.23
CA TRP A 204 -13.76 5.32 11.93
C TRP A 204 -14.67 5.90 10.83
N GLU A 205 -15.37 5.04 10.09
CA GLU A 205 -16.30 5.48 9.04
C GLU A 205 -17.58 6.04 9.64
N GLN A 206 -18.08 7.10 9.02
CA GLN A 206 -19.42 7.60 9.32
C GLN A 206 -20.46 6.72 8.61
N SER A 207 -20.79 5.62 9.24
CA SER A 207 -21.77 4.66 8.72
C SER A 207 -23.13 4.83 9.42
N PRO A 208 -24.23 4.55 8.73
CA PRO A 208 -25.54 4.49 9.36
C PRO A 208 -25.61 3.46 10.49
N GLU A 209 -26.48 3.71 11.45
CA GLU A 209 -26.74 2.79 12.56
C GLU A 209 -27.10 1.39 12.03
N GLY A 210 -26.57 0.35 12.68
CA GLY A 210 -26.78 -1.05 12.30
C GLY A 210 -25.83 -1.59 11.22
N ASN A 211 -25.03 -0.74 10.55
CA ASN A 211 -24.00 -1.25 9.67
C ASN A 211 -22.93 -2.02 10.47
N PRO A 212 -22.47 -3.18 9.97
CA PRO A 212 -21.36 -3.91 10.61
C PRO A 212 -20.09 -3.06 10.57
N GLN A 213 -19.39 -3.00 11.70
CA GLN A 213 -18.10 -2.32 11.81
C GLN A 213 -17.13 -3.15 12.66
N THR A 214 -15.88 -3.13 12.30
CA THR A 214 -14.76 -3.74 13.04
C THR A 214 -13.72 -2.67 13.36
N PRO A 215 -12.86 -2.88 14.35
CA PRO A 215 -11.71 -2.03 14.53
C PRO A 215 -10.88 -1.89 13.24
N PRO A 216 -10.23 -0.73 13.00
CA PRO A 216 -9.47 -0.50 11.79
C PRO A 216 -8.43 -1.58 11.54
N TYR A 217 -8.36 -2.05 10.30
CA TYR A 217 -7.37 -3.02 9.81
C TYR A 217 -7.53 -4.47 10.34
N GLU A 218 -8.46 -4.76 11.21
CA GLU A 218 -8.64 -6.13 11.74
C GLU A 218 -9.13 -7.15 10.72
N TRP A 219 -9.79 -6.70 9.65
CA TRP A 219 -10.25 -7.56 8.57
C TRP A 219 -9.15 -7.90 7.55
N TRP A 220 -7.99 -7.23 7.62
CA TRP A 220 -6.89 -7.45 6.69
C TRP A 220 -6.26 -8.82 6.92
N ASN A 221 -6.03 -9.55 5.82
CA ASN A 221 -5.35 -10.83 5.85
C ASN A 221 -4.53 -11.01 4.56
N TRP A 222 -3.70 -12.04 4.52
CA TRP A 222 -3.09 -12.50 3.28
C TRP A 222 -4.19 -13.06 2.38
N HIS A 223 -4.12 -12.81 1.06
CA HIS A 223 -5.23 -13.13 0.18
C HIS A 223 -5.55 -14.64 0.11
N ASP A 224 -4.57 -15.50 0.37
CA ASP A 224 -4.71 -16.95 0.41
C ASP A 224 -5.19 -17.51 1.77
N GLU A 225 -5.44 -16.64 2.75
CA GLU A 225 -5.84 -17.02 4.12
C GLU A 225 -7.20 -16.51 4.55
N TYR A 226 -7.90 -15.75 3.72
CA TYR A 226 -9.27 -15.37 4.01
C TYR A 226 -10.17 -16.60 4.14
N GLY A 227 -10.97 -16.65 5.22
CA GLY A 227 -11.84 -17.79 5.56
C GLY A 227 -11.15 -18.87 6.39
N ASN A 228 -9.89 -18.70 6.78
CA ASN A 228 -9.19 -19.54 7.73
C ASN A 228 -9.11 -18.83 9.09
N ASP A 229 -10.20 -18.89 9.85
CA ASP A 229 -10.38 -18.13 11.07
C ASP A 229 -9.33 -18.41 12.17
N GLU A 230 -8.72 -19.59 12.19
CA GLU A 230 -7.69 -19.94 13.17
C GLU A 230 -6.33 -19.28 12.87
N ALA A 231 -5.95 -19.17 11.61
CA ALA A 231 -4.70 -18.51 11.22
C ALA A 231 -4.81 -16.98 11.40
N SER A 232 -5.93 -16.40 10.98
CA SER A 232 -6.23 -14.97 11.10
C SER A 232 -6.22 -14.50 12.56
N ALA A 233 -6.85 -15.24 13.47
CA ALA A 233 -6.91 -14.89 14.89
C ALA A 233 -5.52 -14.84 15.55
N LYS A 234 -4.61 -15.73 15.19
CA LYS A 234 -3.24 -15.74 15.73
C LYS A 234 -2.41 -14.55 15.27
N VAL A 235 -2.53 -14.19 13.99
CA VAL A 235 -1.80 -13.05 13.42
C VAL A 235 -2.32 -11.74 14.00
N LEU A 236 -3.62 -11.58 14.12
CA LEU A 236 -4.26 -10.40 14.71
C LEU A 236 -3.87 -10.22 16.19
N GLU A 237 -3.93 -11.28 17.00
CA GLU A 237 -3.53 -11.22 18.41
C GLU A 237 -2.07 -10.76 18.58
N GLN A 238 -1.19 -11.15 17.68
CA GLN A 238 0.21 -10.79 17.69
C GLN A 238 0.46 -9.35 17.21
N VAL A 239 -0.27 -8.89 16.20
CA VAL A 239 -0.23 -7.48 15.73
C VAL A 239 -0.67 -6.53 16.85
N HIS A 240 -1.72 -6.88 17.59
CA HIS A 240 -2.19 -6.09 18.74
C HIS A 240 -1.16 -6.04 19.87
N ARG A 241 -0.46 -7.14 20.16
CA ARG A 241 0.62 -7.17 21.17
C ARG A 241 1.81 -6.30 20.76
N GLY A 242 2.18 -6.29 19.47
CA GLY A 242 3.27 -5.46 18.93
C GLY A 242 2.95 -3.96 19.00
N ARG A 243 1.69 -3.56 18.72
CA ARG A 243 1.22 -2.17 18.83
C ARG A 243 1.18 -1.67 20.30
N ALA A 244 0.78 -2.52 21.22
CA ALA A 244 0.75 -2.18 22.65
C ALA A 244 2.17 -1.97 23.24
N ALA A 245 3.20 -2.60 22.68
CA ALA A 245 4.60 -2.45 23.08
C ALA A 245 5.31 -1.25 22.42
N GLY A 246 4.79 -0.71 21.32
CA GLY A 246 5.37 0.41 20.55
C GLY A 246 4.64 1.75 20.67
N GLY A 247 3.58 1.84 21.44
CA GLY A 247 2.70 3.01 21.52
C GLY A 247 3.05 3.98 22.63
N THR A 248 4.14 4.74 22.48
CA THR A 248 4.30 6.09 23.06
C THR A 248 5.25 6.89 22.15
N THR A 249 4.72 7.64 21.23
CA THR A 249 5.01 9.06 20.90
C THR A 249 4.25 9.44 19.65
#